data_19fe559d2e910aabbfc86db860d95d72
#
_entry.id   19fe559d2e910aabbfc86db860d95d72
#
_cell.length_a   1.000
_cell.length_b   1.000
_cell.length_c   1.000
_cell.angle_alpha   90.00
_cell.angle_beta   90.00
_cell.angle_gamma   90.00
#
_symmetry.space_group_name_H-M   'P 1'
#
loop_
_entity.id
_entity.type
_entity.pdbx_description
1 polymer ?
#
loop_
_entity_poly.entity_id
_entity_poly.type
_entity_poly.pdbx_seq_one_letter_code
_entity_poly.pdbx_strand_id
1 'polypeptide(L)'
;MSLFSQKKRLLVLFGSPHGHGHTHRLLEAFLHPFRGNHDWEVEQVDLYELSPHPCTGCGACAKEEACAFEDLDQLDKALRKCDLLVVASPVYNYSFPAPVKAWLDRTQRYFEARFSLGKRPPIKKHREAVLLLTMGSQESFGVEVCSHQLERAFSVMNTTLSGCAVWEGTDLGEERWRETQENAGAIALEILQKM
;
A
#
# COMPACT_ATOMS: atom_id res chain seq x y z
N MET A 1 27.63 14.36 -21.10
CA MET A 1 26.26 13.85 -21.30
C MET A 1 25.70 13.54 -19.91
N SER A 2 24.83 14.41 -19.40
CA SER A 2 24.21 14.23 -18.06
C SER A 2 23.19 13.09 -18.18
N LEU A 3 23.51 11.96 -17.60
CA LEU A 3 22.56 10.89 -17.34
C LEU A 3 21.62 11.38 -16.21
N PHE A 4 20.52 12.01 -16.56
CA PHE A 4 19.43 12.21 -15.61
C PHE A 4 18.91 10.82 -15.27
N SER A 5 19.37 10.27 -14.14
CA SER A 5 18.76 9.06 -13.58
C SER A 5 17.28 9.36 -13.33
N GLN A 6 16.40 8.53 -13.88
CA GLN A 6 14.96 8.68 -13.65
C GLN A 6 14.70 8.48 -12.17
N LYS A 7 14.03 9.44 -11.52
CA LYS A 7 13.65 9.32 -10.10
C LYS A 7 12.86 8.06 -9.85
N LYS A 8 13.13 7.40 -8.73
CA LYS A 8 12.30 6.32 -8.22
C LYS A 8 10.98 6.88 -7.70
N ARG A 9 9.92 6.09 -7.79
CA ARG A 9 8.58 6.50 -7.40
C ARG A 9 8.09 5.71 -6.21
N LEU A 10 7.79 6.41 -5.14
CA LEU A 10 7.12 5.90 -3.97
C LEU A 10 5.64 6.28 -4.05
N LEU A 11 4.77 5.29 -4.10
CA LEU A 11 3.32 5.48 -4.08
C LEU A 11 2.77 5.09 -2.71
N VAL A 12 2.07 6.03 -2.08
CA VAL A 12 1.36 5.80 -0.82
C VAL A 12 -0.12 5.63 -1.10
N LEU A 13 -0.70 4.54 -0.61
CA LEU A 13 -2.14 4.38 -0.45
C LEU A 13 -2.49 4.68 1.00
N PHE A 14 -3.06 5.84 1.23
CA PHE A 14 -3.48 6.28 2.56
C PHE A 14 -4.94 5.87 2.80
N GLY A 15 -5.17 4.98 3.75
CA GLY A 15 -6.44 4.35 4.02
C GLY A 15 -7.05 4.70 5.37
N SER A 16 -6.79 5.91 5.90
CA SER A 16 -7.38 6.37 7.17
C SER A 16 -8.40 7.49 6.93
N PRO A 17 -9.56 7.48 7.63
CA PRO A 17 -10.50 8.60 7.59
C PRO A 17 -9.97 9.86 8.32
N HIS A 18 -8.88 9.72 9.06
CA HIS A 18 -8.30 10.80 9.86
C HIS A 18 -6.98 11.27 9.26
N GLY A 19 -7.02 12.34 8.45
CA GLY A 19 -5.86 12.88 7.74
C GLY A 19 -4.67 13.32 8.62
N HIS A 20 -4.88 13.50 9.94
CA HIS A 20 -3.84 13.86 10.91
C HIS A 20 -3.81 12.93 12.14
N GLY A 21 -4.40 11.72 12.03
CA GLY A 21 -4.45 10.73 13.10
C GLY A 21 -3.16 9.90 13.23
N HIS A 22 -3.26 8.80 14.00
CA HIS A 22 -2.13 7.91 14.27
C HIS A 22 -1.52 7.31 13.00
N THR A 23 -2.37 6.90 12.04
CA THR A 23 -1.90 6.36 10.74
C THR A 23 -1.08 7.39 9.96
N HIS A 24 -1.48 8.65 9.97
CA HIS A 24 -0.71 9.72 9.34
C HIS A 24 0.63 9.94 10.03
N ARG A 25 0.65 9.95 11.38
CA ARG A 25 1.90 10.08 12.15
C ARG A 25 2.89 8.94 11.84
N LEU A 26 2.40 7.71 11.75
CA LEU A 26 3.20 6.55 11.39
C LEU A 26 3.75 6.66 9.97
N LEU A 27 2.90 7.08 9.02
CA LEU A 27 3.32 7.33 7.64
C LEU A 27 4.41 8.41 7.57
N GLU A 28 4.26 9.52 8.30
CA GLU A 28 5.26 10.59 8.34
C GLU A 28 6.61 10.11 8.90
N ALA A 29 6.59 9.27 9.93
CA ALA A 29 7.81 8.67 10.49
C ALA A 29 8.52 7.79 9.44
N PHE A 30 7.76 7.00 8.67
CA PHE A 30 8.31 6.21 7.57
C PHE A 30 8.83 7.08 6.42
N LEU A 31 8.11 8.14 6.04
CA LEU A 31 8.50 9.00 4.91
C LEU A 31 9.66 9.94 5.23
N HIS A 32 9.99 10.14 6.51
CA HIS A 32 11.02 11.10 6.92
C HIS A 32 12.36 10.92 6.18
N PRO A 33 12.94 9.70 5.99
CA PRO A 33 14.17 9.51 5.25
C PRO A 33 14.07 9.78 3.73
N PHE A 34 12.86 9.75 3.17
CA PHE A 34 12.60 10.05 1.76
C PHE A 34 12.47 11.55 1.50
N ARG A 35 12.15 12.34 2.53
CA ARG A 35 12.05 13.80 2.42
C ARG A 35 13.40 14.42 2.13
N GLY A 36 13.47 15.25 1.10
CA GLY A 36 14.72 15.85 0.66
C GLY A 36 15.64 14.92 -0.14
N ASN A 37 15.29 13.67 -0.32
CA ASN A 37 16.02 12.76 -1.20
C ASN A 37 15.62 13.03 -2.65
N HIS A 38 16.55 13.61 -3.44
CA HIS A 38 16.30 14.02 -4.81
C HIS A 38 16.10 12.85 -5.78
N ASP A 39 16.45 11.62 -5.37
CA ASP A 39 16.31 10.42 -6.20
C ASP A 39 14.90 9.82 -6.11
N TRP A 40 14.06 10.34 -5.22
CA TRP A 40 12.70 9.84 -4.99
C TRP A 40 11.64 10.90 -5.26
N GLU A 41 10.55 10.45 -5.84
CA GLU A 41 9.29 11.19 -6.00
C GLU A 41 8.22 10.46 -5.17
N VAL A 42 7.56 11.17 -4.26
CA VAL A 42 6.51 10.61 -3.40
C VAL A 42 5.16 11.09 -3.91
N GLU A 43 4.29 10.15 -4.25
CA GLU A 43 2.89 10.38 -4.61
C GLU A 43 2.00 9.74 -3.56
N GLN A 44 1.02 10.46 -3.04
CA GLN A 44 0.05 9.94 -2.07
C GLN A 44 -1.35 10.00 -2.66
N VAL A 45 -2.08 8.88 -2.54
CA VAL A 45 -3.49 8.75 -2.88
C VAL A 45 -4.27 8.46 -1.61
N ASP A 46 -5.17 9.36 -1.25
CA ASP A 46 -6.12 9.15 -0.16
C ASP A 46 -7.30 8.31 -0.67
N LEU A 47 -7.46 7.12 -0.10
CA LEU A 47 -8.50 6.19 -0.51
C LEU A 47 -9.90 6.59 0.00
N TYR A 48 -9.98 7.41 1.05
CA TYR A 48 -11.26 7.96 1.50
C TYR A 48 -11.76 9.07 0.58
N GLU A 49 -10.87 9.90 0.07
CA GLU A 49 -11.20 10.92 -0.94
C GLU A 49 -11.49 10.27 -2.30
N LEU A 50 -10.69 9.30 -2.71
CA LEU A 50 -10.89 8.54 -3.96
C LEU A 50 -12.18 7.74 -3.95
N SER A 51 -12.60 7.25 -2.78
CA SER A 51 -13.84 6.49 -2.56
C SER A 51 -14.05 5.35 -3.58
N PRO A 52 -13.15 4.33 -3.62
CA PRO A 52 -13.22 3.27 -4.61
C PRO A 52 -14.54 2.53 -4.60
N HIS A 53 -15.14 2.34 -5.77
CA HIS A 53 -16.34 1.49 -5.89
C HIS A 53 -15.97 0.04 -5.51
N PRO A 54 -16.76 -0.65 -4.68
CA PRO A 54 -16.51 -2.05 -4.34
C PRO A 54 -16.61 -2.95 -5.57
N CYS A 55 -15.85 -4.05 -5.56
CA CYS A 55 -15.94 -5.07 -6.61
C CYS A 55 -17.33 -5.70 -6.62
N THR A 56 -18.02 -5.70 -7.78
CA THR A 56 -19.35 -6.31 -7.94
C THR A 56 -19.32 -7.71 -8.50
N GLY A 57 -18.13 -8.29 -8.76
CA GLY A 57 -18.01 -9.62 -9.35
C GLY A 57 -18.54 -9.71 -10.79
N CYS A 58 -18.59 -8.60 -11.54
CA CYS A 58 -19.20 -8.54 -12.88
C CYS A 58 -18.48 -9.36 -13.96
N GLY A 59 -17.26 -9.82 -13.72
CA GLY A 59 -16.48 -10.64 -14.65
C GLY A 59 -15.91 -9.91 -15.87
N ALA A 60 -16.00 -8.58 -15.96
CA ALA A 60 -15.43 -7.81 -17.08
C ALA A 60 -13.92 -8.03 -17.21
N CYS A 61 -13.20 -8.02 -16.10
CA CYS A 61 -11.74 -8.20 -16.06
C CYS A 61 -11.24 -9.58 -16.49
N ALA A 62 -12.12 -10.59 -16.57
CA ALA A 62 -11.78 -11.90 -17.15
C ALA A 62 -11.77 -11.89 -18.70
N LYS A 63 -12.35 -10.86 -19.33
CA LYS A 63 -12.43 -10.72 -20.78
C LYS A 63 -11.38 -9.75 -21.33
N GLU A 64 -11.05 -8.73 -20.56
CA GLU A 64 -10.06 -7.72 -20.91
C GLU A 64 -9.31 -7.21 -19.66
N GLU A 65 -8.09 -6.68 -19.81
CA GLU A 65 -7.32 -6.16 -18.69
C GLU A 65 -7.83 -4.78 -18.24
N ALA A 66 -9.11 -4.69 -17.93
CA ALA A 66 -9.80 -3.48 -17.47
C ALA A 66 -10.81 -3.83 -16.38
N CYS A 67 -11.20 -2.86 -15.59
CA CYS A 67 -12.33 -2.96 -14.69
C CYS A 67 -13.52 -2.26 -15.33
N ALA A 68 -14.75 -2.72 -15.03
CA ALA A 68 -15.97 -2.03 -15.45
C ALA A 68 -16.13 -0.63 -14.84
N PHE A 69 -15.40 -0.35 -13.75
CA PHE A 69 -15.37 0.96 -13.08
C PHE A 69 -14.01 1.63 -13.33
N GLU A 70 -14.03 2.88 -13.77
CA GLU A 70 -12.83 3.63 -14.18
C GLU A 70 -12.18 4.45 -13.04
N ASP A 71 -12.83 4.53 -11.88
CA ASP A 71 -12.41 5.31 -10.71
C ASP A 71 -11.00 4.98 -10.21
N LEU A 72 -10.49 3.77 -10.45
CA LEU A 72 -9.13 3.34 -10.12
C LEU A 72 -8.13 3.41 -11.28
N ASP A 73 -8.49 3.92 -12.44
CA ASP A 73 -7.59 3.87 -13.61
C ASP A 73 -6.34 4.73 -13.46
N GLN A 74 -6.44 5.87 -12.80
CA GLN A 74 -5.28 6.71 -12.53
C GLN A 74 -4.37 6.06 -11.49
N LEU A 75 -4.97 5.47 -10.45
CA LEU A 75 -4.23 4.71 -9.45
C LEU A 75 -3.53 3.48 -10.07
N ASP A 76 -4.19 2.76 -11.00
CA ASP A 76 -3.56 1.64 -11.71
C ASP A 76 -2.33 2.09 -12.53
N LYS A 77 -2.41 3.27 -13.18
CA LYS A 77 -1.27 3.84 -13.91
C LYS A 77 -0.12 4.18 -12.98
N ALA A 78 -0.39 4.72 -11.80
CA ALA A 78 0.62 5.02 -10.79
C ALA A 78 1.23 3.72 -10.22
N LEU A 79 0.38 2.74 -9.87
CA LEU A 79 0.80 1.41 -9.41
C LEU A 79 1.74 0.72 -10.40
N ARG A 80 1.48 0.78 -11.70
CA ARG A 80 2.33 0.14 -12.73
C ARG A 80 3.71 0.80 -12.86
N LYS A 81 3.86 2.02 -12.38
CA LYS A 81 5.10 2.82 -12.51
C LYS A 81 5.90 2.90 -11.22
N CYS A 82 5.29 2.71 -10.05
CA CYS A 82 5.99 2.88 -8.78
C CYS A 82 7.06 1.79 -8.56
N ASP A 83 8.09 2.17 -7.82
CA ASP A 83 9.19 1.31 -7.38
C ASP A 83 8.92 0.77 -5.98
N LEU A 84 8.31 1.58 -5.13
CA LEU A 84 7.91 1.27 -3.77
C LEU A 84 6.43 1.60 -3.58
N LEU A 85 5.67 0.65 -3.02
CA LEU A 85 4.28 0.82 -2.63
C LEU A 85 4.19 0.84 -1.11
N VAL A 86 3.57 1.87 -0.54
CA VAL A 86 3.25 1.94 0.89
C VAL A 86 1.75 1.89 1.07
N VAL A 87 1.27 0.95 1.89
CA VAL A 87 -0.13 0.90 2.31
C VAL A 87 -0.19 1.30 3.77
N ALA A 88 -0.75 2.47 4.07
CA ALA A 88 -0.90 3.00 5.43
C ALA A 88 -2.38 2.99 5.83
N SER A 89 -2.74 2.22 6.85
CA SER A 89 -4.14 1.98 7.20
C SER A 89 -4.33 1.72 8.70
N PRO A 90 -5.44 2.14 9.30
CA PRO A 90 -5.87 1.57 10.57
C PRO A 90 -6.42 0.16 10.34
N VAL A 91 -6.47 -0.62 11.43
CA VAL A 91 -7.14 -1.93 11.48
C VAL A 91 -8.52 -1.74 12.08
N TYR A 92 -9.57 -2.10 11.33
CA TYR A 92 -10.97 -2.08 11.77
C TYR A 92 -11.53 -3.49 11.72
N ASN A 93 -12.03 -3.99 12.86
CA ASN A 93 -12.58 -5.34 12.96
C ASN A 93 -11.65 -6.42 12.38
N TYR A 94 -10.37 -6.38 12.77
CA TYR A 94 -9.31 -7.26 12.28
C TYR A 94 -9.05 -7.21 10.75
N SER A 95 -9.49 -6.16 10.07
CA SER A 95 -9.34 -6.03 8.61
C SER A 95 -9.06 -4.58 8.21
N PHE A 96 -8.93 -4.37 6.92
CA PHE A 96 -8.83 -3.03 6.35
C PHE A 96 -10.17 -2.29 6.38
N PRO A 97 -10.18 -0.94 6.52
CA PRO A 97 -11.36 -0.12 6.30
C PRO A 97 -11.93 -0.29 4.90
N ALA A 98 -13.22 0.04 4.74
CA ALA A 98 -13.96 -0.18 3.50
C ALA A 98 -13.27 0.36 2.22
N PRO A 99 -12.73 1.58 2.16
CA PRO A 99 -12.06 2.05 0.94
C PRO A 99 -10.80 1.26 0.58
N VAL A 100 -10.00 0.86 1.57
CA VAL A 100 -8.83 0.01 1.35
C VAL A 100 -9.26 -1.37 0.86
N LYS A 101 -10.30 -1.94 1.51
CA LYS A 101 -10.84 -3.24 1.11
C LYS A 101 -11.44 -3.21 -0.29
N ALA A 102 -12.14 -2.14 -0.67
CA ALA A 102 -12.68 -1.97 -2.02
C ALA A 102 -11.57 -1.93 -3.09
N TRP A 103 -10.49 -1.19 -2.85
CA TRP A 103 -9.29 -1.24 -3.71
C TRP A 103 -8.71 -2.66 -3.76
N LEU A 104 -8.53 -3.30 -2.61
CA LEU A 104 -7.94 -4.63 -2.51
C LEU A 104 -8.75 -5.66 -3.28
N ASP A 105 -10.09 -5.67 -3.16
CA ASP A 105 -10.95 -6.59 -3.89
C ASP A 105 -10.88 -6.36 -5.41
N ARG A 106 -10.63 -5.13 -5.84
CA ARG A 106 -10.49 -4.81 -7.27
C ARG A 106 -9.12 -5.17 -7.84
N THR A 107 -8.16 -5.65 -7.03
CA THR A 107 -6.95 -6.32 -7.54
C THR A 107 -7.27 -7.63 -8.24
N GLN A 108 -8.52 -8.13 -8.14
CA GLN A 108 -9.04 -9.23 -8.96
C GLN A 108 -8.73 -9.06 -10.46
N ARG A 109 -8.67 -7.82 -10.96
CA ARG A 109 -8.26 -7.56 -12.36
C ARG A 109 -6.88 -8.12 -12.70
N TYR A 110 -5.93 -8.11 -11.77
CA TYR A 110 -4.59 -8.67 -11.98
C TYR A 110 -4.59 -10.19 -11.88
N PHE A 111 -5.44 -10.75 -11.02
CA PHE A 111 -5.66 -12.18 -10.98
C PHE A 111 -6.21 -12.68 -12.32
N GLU A 112 -7.25 -12.04 -12.83
CA GLU A 112 -7.84 -12.40 -14.14
C GLU A 112 -6.86 -12.16 -15.29
N ALA A 113 -6.09 -11.06 -15.26
CA ALA A 113 -5.05 -10.83 -16.27
C ALA A 113 -4.03 -11.99 -16.31
N ARG A 114 -3.66 -12.54 -15.14
CA ARG A 114 -2.72 -13.65 -15.05
C ARG A 114 -3.33 -14.99 -15.50
N PHE A 115 -4.52 -15.32 -15.01
CA PHE A 115 -5.08 -16.68 -15.16
C PHE A 115 -6.03 -16.80 -16.34
N SER A 116 -6.85 -15.80 -16.61
CA SER A 116 -7.81 -15.81 -17.73
C SER A 116 -7.22 -15.26 -19.02
N LEU A 117 -6.37 -14.21 -18.94
CA LEU A 117 -5.79 -13.57 -20.13
C LEU A 117 -4.33 -13.98 -20.40
N GLY A 118 -3.75 -14.84 -19.59
CA GLY A 118 -2.40 -15.39 -19.79
C GLY A 118 -1.24 -14.41 -19.61
N LYS A 119 -1.45 -13.23 -19.02
CA LYS A 119 -0.41 -12.22 -18.79
C LYS A 119 0.43 -12.57 -17.56
N ARG A 120 1.70 -12.92 -17.76
CA ARG A 120 2.59 -13.38 -16.67
C ARG A 120 3.94 -12.65 -16.70
N PRO A 121 4.21 -11.70 -15.79
CA PRO A 121 3.31 -11.14 -14.79
C PRO A 121 2.35 -10.09 -15.38
N PRO A 122 1.16 -9.85 -14.78
CA PRO A 122 0.23 -8.81 -15.21
C PRO A 122 0.84 -7.40 -15.11
N ILE A 123 1.62 -7.16 -14.06
CA ILE A 123 2.41 -5.96 -13.90
C ILE A 123 3.89 -6.33 -14.12
N LYS A 124 4.50 -5.77 -15.16
CA LYS A 124 5.86 -6.14 -15.58
C LYS A 124 6.92 -5.69 -14.57
N LYS A 125 6.79 -4.47 -14.07
CA LYS A 125 7.73 -3.90 -13.11
C LYS A 125 7.56 -4.56 -11.75
N HIS A 126 8.64 -5.17 -11.24
CA HIS A 126 8.69 -5.62 -9.84
C HIS A 126 8.79 -4.40 -8.91
N ARG A 127 8.19 -4.51 -7.73
CA ARG A 127 8.28 -3.50 -6.69
C ARG A 127 8.34 -4.10 -5.30
N GLU A 128 8.92 -3.34 -4.40
CA GLU A 128 8.83 -3.59 -2.97
C GLU A 128 7.56 -2.94 -2.41
N ALA A 129 7.04 -3.47 -1.32
CA ALA A 129 5.91 -2.86 -0.60
C ALA A 129 6.15 -2.85 0.90
N VAL A 130 5.59 -1.85 1.56
CA VAL A 130 5.58 -1.70 3.02
C VAL A 130 4.15 -1.53 3.50
N LEU A 131 3.82 -2.20 4.59
CA LEU A 131 2.56 -2.07 5.29
C LEU A 131 2.77 -1.29 6.59
N LEU A 132 2.00 -0.22 6.77
CA LEU A 132 1.97 0.59 7.98
C LEU A 132 0.59 0.47 8.60
N LEU A 133 0.50 -0.12 9.78
CA LEU A 133 -0.77 -0.36 10.46
C LEU A 133 -0.84 0.38 11.80
N THR A 134 -2.05 0.85 12.12
CA THR A 134 -2.37 1.37 13.44
C THR A 134 -3.60 0.66 13.99
N MET A 135 -3.62 0.36 15.28
CA MET A 135 -4.74 -0.34 15.91
C MET A 135 -4.90 0.07 17.38
N GLY A 136 -6.15 0.18 17.82
CA GLY A 136 -6.48 0.53 19.20
C GLY A 136 -6.10 -0.54 20.20
N SER A 137 -6.29 -1.82 19.85
CA SER A 137 -5.91 -2.98 20.65
C SER A 137 -4.44 -3.37 20.49
N GLN A 138 -4.00 -4.34 21.31
CA GLN A 138 -2.67 -4.95 21.24
C GLN A 138 -2.73 -6.39 20.69
N GLU A 139 -3.79 -6.75 20.00
CA GLU A 139 -3.98 -8.09 19.42
C GLU A 139 -3.33 -8.19 18.03
N SER A 140 -2.40 -9.13 17.86
CA SER A 140 -1.68 -9.32 16.58
C SER A 140 -2.54 -9.86 15.45
N PHE A 141 -3.67 -10.50 15.74
CA PHE A 141 -4.50 -11.19 14.73
C PHE A 141 -4.93 -10.28 13.58
N GLY A 142 -5.29 -9.02 13.86
CA GLY A 142 -5.63 -8.05 12.81
C GLY A 142 -4.46 -7.74 11.88
N VAL A 143 -3.24 -7.73 12.41
CA VAL A 143 -2.01 -7.55 11.62
C VAL A 143 -1.78 -8.73 10.69
N GLU A 144 -1.94 -9.95 11.21
CA GLU A 144 -1.79 -11.19 10.42
C GLU A 144 -2.80 -11.23 9.27
N VAL A 145 -4.06 -10.91 9.54
CA VAL A 145 -5.12 -10.87 8.52
C VAL A 145 -4.83 -9.85 7.45
N CYS A 146 -4.47 -8.61 7.83
CA CYS A 146 -4.16 -7.54 6.86
C CYS A 146 -2.93 -7.90 6.01
N SER A 147 -1.87 -8.39 6.63
CA SER A 147 -0.65 -8.81 5.93
C SER A 147 -0.95 -9.92 4.92
N HIS A 148 -1.67 -10.96 5.34
CA HIS A 148 -2.03 -12.07 4.47
C HIS A 148 -2.90 -11.65 3.27
N GLN A 149 -3.88 -10.76 3.48
CA GLN A 149 -4.70 -10.22 2.40
C GLN A 149 -3.85 -9.49 1.35
N LEU A 150 -2.90 -8.64 1.78
CA LEU A 150 -2.00 -7.94 0.86
C LEU A 150 -1.06 -8.90 0.13
N GLU A 151 -0.44 -9.85 0.82
CA GLU A 151 0.44 -10.84 0.21
C GLU A 151 -0.26 -11.63 -0.90
N ARG A 152 -1.53 -12.00 -0.68
CA ARG A 152 -2.34 -12.68 -1.71
C ARG A 152 -2.57 -11.79 -2.94
N ALA A 153 -2.90 -10.51 -2.76
CA ALA A 153 -3.03 -9.55 -3.86
C ALA A 153 -1.67 -9.31 -4.54
N PHE A 154 -0.61 -9.11 -3.77
CA PHE A 154 0.73 -8.82 -4.27
C PHE A 154 1.33 -9.98 -5.08
N SER A 155 0.95 -11.23 -4.77
CA SER A 155 1.39 -12.41 -5.53
C SER A 155 1.02 -12.36 -7.01
N VAL A 156 -0.03 -11.65 -7.38
CA VAL A 156 -0.46 -11.44 -8.78
C VAL A 156 -0.07 -10.06 -9.32
N MET A 157 0.43 -9.17 -8.45
CA MET A 157 0.83 -7.81 -8.80
C MET A 157 2.34 -7.65 -9.01
N ASN A 158 3.12 -8.73 -9.00
CA ASN A 158 4.59 -8.71 -9.06
C ASN A 158 5.18 -7.80 -7.97
N THR A 159 4.70 -7.93 -6.74
CA THR A 159 5.03 -7.07 -5.61
C THR A 159 5.43 -7.95 -4.41
N THR A 160 6.48 -7.57 -3.71
CA THR A 160 6.96 -8.25 -2.49
C THR A 160 6.68 -7.37 -1.28
N LEU A 161 6.00 -7.91 -0.27
CA LEU A 161 5.87 -7.23 1.03
C LEU A 161 7.20 -7.38 1.78
N SER A 162 7.94 -6.28 1.94
CA SER A 162 9.32 -6.26 2.44
C SER A 162 9.44 -5.64 3.82
N GLY A 163 8.37 -5.06 4.34
CA GLY A 163 8.37 -4.48 5.68
C GLY A 163 6.95 -4.26 6.19
N CYS A 164 6.82 -4.35 7.51
CA CYS A 164 5.59 -4.04 8.22
C CYS A 164 5.93 -3.30 9.51
N ALA A 165 5.41 -2.08 9.68
CA ALA A 165 5.46 -1.37 10.96
C ALA A 165 4.05 -1.22 11.52
N VAL A 166 3.91 -1.49 12.82
CA VAL A 166 2.61 -1.49 13.49
C VAL A 166 2.67 -0.62 14.74
N TRP A 167 1.73 0.31 14.85
CA TRP A 167 1.47 1.03 16.08
C TRP A 167 0.24 0.45 16.76
N GLU A 168 0.48 -0.43 17.72
CA GLU A 168 -0.54 -1.08 18.51
C GLU A 168 -0.89 -0.27 19.76
N GLY A 169 -2.13 -0.48 20.28
CA GLY A 169 -2.55 0.09 21.55
C GLY A 169 -2.77 1.61 21.50
N THR A 170 -3.14 2.16 20.35
CA THR A 170 -3.35 3.62 20.21
C THR A 170 -4.47 4.15 21.09
N ASP A 171 -5.40 3.30 21.55
CA ASP A 171 -6.46 3.65 22.50
C ASP A 171 -5.97 3.65 23.97
N LEU A 172 -4.80 3.08 24.23
CA LEU A 172 -4.20 2.99 25.57
C LEU A 172 -3.19 4.12 25.85
N GLY A 173 -2.84 4.90 24.83
CA GLY A 173 -1.89 6.00 24.93
C GLY A 173 -0.74 5.93 23.93
N GLU A 174 0.30 6.73 24.17
CA GLU A 174 1.44 6.88 23.24
C GLU A 174 2.72 6.14 23.70
N GLU A 175 2.63 5.26 24.67
CA GLU A 175 3.80 4.60 25.27
C GLU A 175 4.68 3.88 24.24
N ARG A 176 4.06 3.27 23.22
CA ARG A 176 4.74 2.54 22.13
C ARG A 176 5.16 3.42 20.95
N TRP A 177 4.83 4.71 20.97
CA TRP A 177 5.10 5.57 19.82
C TRP A 177 6.57 5.64 19.45
N ARG A 178 7.44 5.79 20.43
CA ARG A 178 8.89 5.92 20.18
C ARG A 178 9.45 4.69 19.49
N GLU A 179 9.14 3.50 20.00
CA GLU A 179 9.58 2.23 19.42
C GLU A 179 9.04 2.05 17.99
N THR A 180 7.75 2.36 17.80
CA THR A 180 7.09 2.30 16.48
C THR A 180 7.74 3.26 15.49
N GLN A 181 8.04 4.48 15.90
CA GLN A 181 8.71 5.49 15.07
C GLN A 181 10.11 5.04 14.64
N GLU A 182 10.90 4.52 15.60
CA GLU A 182 12.24 4.00 15.33
C GLU A 182 12.17 2.82 14.35
N ASN A 183 11.23 1.89 14.54
CA ASN A 183 11.02 0.76 13.63
C ASN A 183 10.60 1.20 12.21
N ALA A 184 9.64 2.12 12.08
CA ALA A 184 9.23 2.64 10.78
C ALA A 184 10.39 3.32 10.04
N GLY A 185 11.19 4.12 10.76
CA GLY A 185 12.39 4.75 10.22
C GLY A 185 13.46 3.74 9.80
N ALA A 186 13.68 2.67 10.58
CA ALA A 186 14.63 1.62 10.25
C ALA A 186 14.24 0.88 8.96
N ILE A 187 12.95 0.50 8.81
CA ILE A 187 12.44 -0.11 7.57
C ILE A 187 12.64 0.82 6.38
N ALA A 188 12.38 2.12 6.53
CA ALA A 188 12.58 3.09 5.46
C ALA A 188 14.05 3.20 5.02
N LEU A 189 14.98 3.22 5.97
CA LEU A 189 16.42 3.27 5.69
C LEU A 189 16.92 1.98 5.03
N GLU A 190 16.45 0.81 5.46
CA GLU A 190 16.78 -0.47 4.83
C GLU A 190 16.33 -0.50 3.36
N ILE A 191 15.12 -0.04 3.08
CA ILE A 191 14.60 0.06 1.71
C ILE A 191 15.43 1.02 0.85
N LEU A 192 15.80 2.18 1.40
CA LEU A 192 16.65 3.14 0.69
C LEU A 192 18.04 2.58 0.35
N GLN A 193 18.62 1.75 1.23
CA GLN A 193 19.90 1.10 0.99
C GLN A 193 19.82 -0.03 -0.05
N LYS A 194 18.66 -0.73 -0.09
CA LYS A 194 18.44 -1.87 -1.00
C LYS A 194 18.12 -1.43 -2.43
N MET A 195 17.53 -0.30 -2.59
CA MET A 195 17.00 0.20 -3.87
C MET A 195 17.86 1.29 -4.47
#